data_5d9928f2d6d5ad3614d77a8403f12811
#
_entry.id   5d9928f2d6d5ad3614d77a8403f12811
#
_cell.length_a   1.000
_cell.length_b   1.000
_cell.length_c   1.000
_cell.angle_alpha   90.00
_cell.angle_beta   90.00
_cell.angle_gamma   90.00
#
_symmetry.space_group_name_H-M   'P 1'
#
loop_
_entity.id
_entity.type
_entity.pdbx_description
1 polymer ?
#
loop_
_entity_poly.entity_id
_entity_poly.type
_entity_poly.pdbx_seq_one_letter_code
_entity_poly.pdbx_strand_id
1 'polypeptide(L)'
;MQHNRVDILGTPVSSLTMDELFNDWEVVIQQGQKAQVCITPVNSILAARATARVQEIYKNADYVLCDGVPVKWASEFLRDPIKERITGLDVLPRIFPFAVAGGFTIFLLGATPGVAETLKEVMEAKHPGVQIVGTFVPPFRVVFSKEENQQMIDAINAVKPDLLLVSLTAPKQDIWIAENLAKLDTHVAIGIGGAFEVAAGMINRAPVWMQTAGLEWFYRFLQEPKRMFKRYFVEAPVFIPLIIQQKFSKRSGRP
;
A
#
# COMPACT_ATOMS: atom_id res chain seq x y z
N MET A 1 -3.55 -18.10 2.78
CA MET A 1 -4.77 -18.07 1.95
C MET A 1 -4.36 -17.93 0.49
N GLN A 2 -4.97 -18.70 -0.42
CA GLN A 2 -4.64 -18.63 -1.86
C GLN A 2 -5.71 -17.80 -2.57
N HIS A 3 -5.41 -16.54 -2.83
CA HIS A 3 -6.16 -15.73 -3.79
C HIS A 3 -5.43 -15.75 -5.14
N ASN A 4 -6.20 -15.54 -6.23
CA ASN A 4 -5.64 -15.48 -7.58
C ASN A 4 -4.71 -14.27 -7.70
N ARG A 5 -3.59 -14.43 -8.41
CA ARG A 5 -2.62 -13.36 -8.68
C ARG A 5 -2.42 -13.19 -10.18
N VAL A 6 -2.51 -11.96 -10.62
CA VAL A 6 -2.34 -11.55 -12.01
C VAL A 6 -0.92 -11.02 -12.23
N ASP A 7 -0.19 -11.62 -13.16
CA ASP A 7 1.17 -11.18 -13.48
C ASP A 7 1.15 -9.90 -14.34
N ILE A 8 1.62 -8.81 -13.74
CA ILE A 8 1.81 -7.52 -14.43
C ILE A 8 3.32 -7.20 -14.42
N LEU A 9 3.98 -7.42 -15.55
CA LEU A 9 5.43 -7.19 -15.74
C LEU A 9 6.32 -7.92 -14.72
N GLY A 10 5.91 -9.15 -14.32
CA GLY A 10 6.63 -9.95 -13.31
C GLY A 10 6.23 -9.64 -11.86
N THR A 11 5.27 -8.73 -11.65
CA THR A 11 4.69 -8.44 -10.33
C THR A 11 3.37 -9.19 -10.18
N PRO A 12 3.23 -10.09 -9.18
CA PRO A 12 2.02 -10.89 -8.99
C PRO A 12 0.94 -10.11 -8.23
N VAL A 13 0.16 -9.30 -8.93
CA VAL A 13 -0.89 -8.45 -8.34
C VAL A 13 -2.08 -9.30 -7.89
N SER A 14 -2.52 -9.12 -6.66
CA SER A 14 -3.63 -9.86 -6.05
C SER A 14 -4.97 -9.49 -6.68
N SER A 15 -5.74 -10.50 -7.12
CA SER A 15 -7.07 -10.35 -7.68
C SER A 15 -8.12 -10.69 -6.63
N LEU A 16 -8.48 -9.70 -5.81
CA LEU A 16 -9.46 -9.81 -4.73
C LEU A 16 -10.27 -8.51 -4.62
N THR A 17 -11.40 -8.58 -3.92
CA THR A 17 -12.20 -7.41 -3.55
C THR A 17 -11.74 -6.85 -2.21
N MET A 18 -12.17 -5.62 -1.91
CA MET A 18 -11.91 -5.00 -0.61
C MET A 18 -12.50 -5.84 0.55
N ASP A 19 -13.68 -6.42 0.37
CA ASP A 19 -14.30 -7.24 1.40
C ASP A 19 -13.57 -8.57 1.60
N GLU A 20 -13.11 -9.23 0.52
CA GLU A 20 -12.26 -10.41 0.60
C GLU A 20 -10.96 -10.11 1.35
N LEU A 21 -10.33 -8.94 1.10
CA LEU A 21 -9.11 -8.51 1.78
C LEU A 21 -9.31 -8.38 3.30
N PHE A 22 -10.37 -7.70 3.74
CA PHE A 22 -10.63 -7.51 5.18
C PHE A 22 -11.04 -8.81 5.88
N ASN A 23 -11.81 -9.68 5.22
CA ASN A 23 -12.14 -11.00 5.74
C ASN A 23 -10.87 -11.85 5.93
N ASP A 24 -9.94 -11.80 4.96
CA ASP A 24 -8.65 -12.49 5.08
C ASP A 24 -7.81 -11.94 6.24
N TRP A 25 -7.78 -10.60 6.42
CA TRP A 25 -7.04 -10.00 7.53
C TRP A 25 -7.59 -10.39 8.90
N GLU A 26 -8.91 -10.48 9.04
CA GLU A 26 -9.53 -10.96 10.27
C GLU A 26 -9.03 -12.36 10.62
N VAL A 27 -8.99 -13.27 9.64
CA VAL A 27 -8.47 -14.64 9.85
C VAL A 27 -6.97 -14.63 10.17
N VAL A 28 -6.17 -13.81 9.49
CA VAL A 28 -4.72 -13.64 9.77
C VAL A 28 -4.50 -13.24 11.23
N ILE A 29 -5.26 -12.25 11.72
CA ILE A 29 -5.14 -11.75 13.09
C ILE A 29 -5.59 -12.82 14.09
N GLN A 30 -6.76 -13.43 13.88
CA GLN A 30 -7.32 -14.46 14.77
C GLN A 30 -6.43 -15.70 14.87
N GLN A 31 -5.70 -16.04 13.81
CA GLN A 31 -4.77 -17.17 13.77
C GLN A 31 -3.35 -16.81 14.28
N GLY A 32 -3.10 -15.56 14.66
CA GLY A 32 -1.78 -15.10 15.08
C GLY A 32 -0.73 -15.15 13.98
N GLN A 33 -1.16 -15.12 12.71
CA GLN A 33 -0.28 -15.11 11.54
C GLN A 33 0.21 -13.69 11.25
N LYS A 34 1.21 -13.59 10.36
CA LYS A 34 1.72 -12.30 9.88
C LYS A 34 1.49 -12.18 8.39
N ALA A 35 1.14 -10.98 7.94
CA ALA A 35 0.95 -10.68 6.52
C ALA A 35 1.55 -9.34 6.13
N GLN A 36 2.28 -9.33 5.01
CA GLN A 36 2.73 -8.11 4.33
C GLN A 36 1.75 -7.72 3.24
N VAL A 37 1.35 -6.44 3.24
CA VAL A 37 0.47 -5.86 2.24
C VAL A 37 1.18 -4.71 1.52
N CYS A 38 1.36 -4.86 0.22
CA CYS A 38 1.97 -3.86 -0.65
C CYS A 38 0.90 -3.19 -1.53
N ILE A 39 0.83 -1.88 -1.54
CA ILE A 39 -0.02 -1.11 -2.44
C ILE A 39 0.81 -0.69 -3.65
N THR A 40 0.47 -1.20 -4.84
CA THR A 40 1.39 -1.25 -5.98
C THR A 40 0.89 -0.45 -7.18
N PRO A 41 1.20 0.86 -7.24
CA PRO A 41 0.97 1.69 -8.43
C PRO A 41 2.00 1.40 -9.53
N VAL A 42 1.79 1.95 -10.74
CA VAL A 42 2.65 1.77 -11.91
C VAL A 42 4.14 1.96 -11.61
N ASN A 43 4.50 3.03 -10.89
CA ASN A 43 5.91 3.28 -10.56
C ASN A 43 6.53 2.21 -9.65
N SER A 44 5.74 1.58 -8.78
CA SER A 44 6.20 0.45 -7.95
C SER A 44 6.42 -0.81 -8.79
N ILE A 45 5.55 -1.09 -9.77
CA ILE A 45 5.73 -2.18 -10.74
C ILE A 45 6.99 -1.95 -11.59
N LEU A 46 7.22 -0.72 -12.06
CA LEU A 46 8.42 -0.38 -12.82
C LEU A 46 9.70 -0.50 -11.96
N ALA A 47 9.63 -0.10 -10.68
CA ALA A 47 10.73 -0.28 -9.74
C ALA A 47 11.04 -1.76 -9.48
N ALA A 48 10.01 -2.61 -9.36
CA ALA A 48 10.18 -4.05 -9.25
C ALA A 48 10.83 -4.66 -10.49
N ARG A 49 10.44 -4.22 -11.68
CA ARG A 49 11.07 -4.65 -12.93
C ARG A 49 12.54 -4.23 -13.02
N ALA A 50 12.90 -3.07 -12.48
CA ALA A 50 14.27 -2.53 -12.50
C ALA A 50 15.19 -3.12 -11.42
N THR A 51 14.63 -3.69 -10.34
CA THR A 51 15.39 -4.10 -9.15
C THR A 51 14.94 -5.48 -8.68
N ALA A 52 15.81 -6.50 -8.81
CA ALA A 52 15.50 -7.87 -8.41
C ALA A 52 15.01 -7.98 -6.95
N ARG A 53 15.61 -7.20 -6.04
CA ARG A 53 15.20 -7.16 -4.63
C ARG A 53 13.73 -6.73 -4.45
N VAL A 54 13.29 -5.68 -5.13
CA VAL A 54 11.90 -5.20 -5.04
C VAL A 54 10.94 -6.20 -5.69
N GLN A 55 11.38 -6.83 -6.81
CA GLN A 55 10.60 -7.88 -7.46
C GLN A 55 10.41 -9.09 -6.53
N GLU A 56 11.45 -9.52 -5.82
CA GLU A 56 11.38 -10.63 -4.87
C GLU A 56 10.45 -10.31 -3.70
N ILE A 57 10.50 -9.09 -3.16
CA ILE A 57 9.61 -8.63 -2.11
C ILE A 57 8.15 -8.76 -2.56
N TYR A 58 7.80 -8.27 -3.75
CA TYR A 58 6.41 -8.38 -4.23
C TYR A 58 6.01 -9.81 -4.58
N LYS A 59 6.93 -10.69 -4.98
CA LYS A 59 6.64 -12.12 -5.17
C LYS A 59 6.30 -12.82 -3.85
N ASN A 60 6.97 -12.44 -2.76
CA ASN A 60 6.85 -13.06 -1.45
C ASN A 60 5.81 -12.37 -0.56
N ALA A 61 5.39 -11.14 -0.86
CA ALA A 61 4.35 -10.46 -0.11
C ALA A 61 3.02 -11.23 -0.15
N ASP A 62 2.29 -11.23 0.96
CA ASP A 62 1.02 -11.94 1.07
C ASP A 62 -0.05 -11.29 0.18
N TYR A 63 -0.09 -9.95 0.13
CA TYR A 63 -1.00 -9.18 -0.71
C TYR A 63 -0.24 -8.11 -1.49
N VAL A 64 -0.49 -8.05 -2.79
CA VAL A 64 0.03 -7.03 -3.71
C VAL A 64 -1.16 -6.35 -4.36
N LEU A 65 -1.60 -5.23 -3.80
CA LEU A 65 -2.86 -4.59 -4.17
C LEU A 65 -2.73 -3.74 -5.42
N CYS A 66 -3.76 -3.77 -6.28
CA CYS A 66 -3.84 -2.99 -7.51
C CYS A 66 -4.12 -1.51 -7.21
N ASP A 67 -3.10 -0.65 -7.28
CA ASP A 67 -3.25 0.79 -7.13
C ASP A 67 -3.22 1.50 -8.49
N GLY A 68 -4.31 2.17 -8.76
CA GLY A 68 -4.45 3.00 -9.95
C GLY A 68 -5.10 2.31 -11.15
N VAL A 69 -5.83 3.13 -11.90
CA VAL A 69 -6.59 2.72 -13.10
C VAL A 69 -5.70 2.07 -14.16
N PRO A 70 -4.45 2.54 -14.43
CA PRO A 70 -3.61 1.91 -15.45
C PRO A 70 -3.23 0.46 -15.14
N VAL A 71 -3.06 0.09 -13.86
CA VAL A 71 -2.74 -1.30 -13.48
C VAL A 71 -3.96 -2.20 -13.72
N LYS A 72 -5.17 -1.72 -13.37
CA LYS A 72 -6.40 -2.44 -13.64
C LYS A 72 -6.64 -2.63 -15.14
N TRP A 73 -6.50 -1.58 -15.95
CA TRP A 73 -6.61 -1.68 -17.41
C TRP A 73 -5.57 -2.61 -18.02
N ALA A 74 -4.33 -2.63 -17.50
CA ALA A 74 -3.33 -3.58 -17.95
C ALA A 74 -3.78 -5.02 -17.75
N SER A 75 -4.39 -5.35 -16.61
CA SER A 75 -4.91 -6.69 -16.34
C SER A 75 -6.02 -7.11 -17.30
N GLU A 76 -6.95 -6.18 -17.60
CA GLU A 76 -8.03 -6.38 -18.57
C GLU A 76 -7.47 -6.57 -20.00
N PHE A 77 -6.50 -5.73 -20.39
CA PHE A 77 -5.83 -5.86 -21.67
C PHE A 77 -5.08 -7.18 -21.81
N LEU A 78 -4.46 -7.67 -20.74
CA LEU A 78 -3.78 -8.97 -20.70
C LEU A 78 -4.76 -10.16 -20.66
N ARG A 79 -6.07 -9.93 -20.57
CA ARG A 79 -7.14 -10.93 -20.46
C ARG A 79 -7.10 -11.76 -19.17
N ASP A 80 -6.61 -11.15 -18.11
CA ASP A 80 -6.58 -11.70 -16.76
C ASP A 80 -7.00 -10.59 -15.79
N PRO A 81 -8.31 -10.22 -15.75
CA PRO A 81 -8.80 -9.04 -15.06
C PRO A 81 -8.69 -9.18 -13.53
N ILE A 82 -8.13 -8.17 -12.89
CA ILE A 82 -8.15 -8.01 -11.44
C ILE A 82 -9.59 -7.65 -11.03
N LYS A 83 -10.10 -8.25 -9.93
CA LYS A 83 -11.48 -8.04 -9.47
C LYS A 83 -11.74 -6.57 -9.14
N GLU A 84 -10.90 -5.97 -8.31
CA GLU A 84 -11.11 -4.60 -7.82
C GLU A 84 -9.80 -3.81 -7.77
N ARG A 85 -9.89 -2.49 -8.01
CA ARG A 85 -8.80 -1.53 -7.77
C ARG A 85 -8.84 -1.12 -6.30
N ILE A 86 -7.79 -1.41 -5.56
CA ILE A 86 -7.69 -1.14 -4.13
C ILE A 86 -6.49 -0.23 -3.89
N THR A 87 -6.77 1.05 -3.58
CA THR A 87 -5.74 2.06 -3.31
C THR A 87 -5.59 2.33 -1.81
N GLY A 88 -4.47 2.94 -1.40
CA GLY A 88 -4.29 3.37 -0.01
C GLY A 88 -5.37 4.32 0.48
N LEU A 89 -5.88 5.19 -0.40
CA LEU A 89 -6.95 6.13 -0.11
C LEU A 89 -8.33 5.45 0.07
N ASP A 90 -8.50 4.25 -0.47
CA ASP A 90 -9.74 3.46 -0.34
C ASP A 90 -9.65 2.51 0.87
N VAL A 91 -8.48 1.91 1.12
CA VAL A 91 -8.26 0.99 2.25
C VAL A 91 -8.26 1.74 3.59
N LEU A 92 -7.53 2.84 3.69
CA LEU A 92 -7.29 3.51 4.95
C LEU A 92 -8.60 3.92 5.69
N PRO A 93 -9.61 4.52 5.03
CA PRO A 93 -10.88 4.84 5.71
C PRO A 93 -11.65 3.61 6.20
N ARG A 94 -11.42 2.43 5.61
CA ARG A 94 -12.09 1.18 6.00
C ARG A 94 -11.36 0.44 7.13
N ILE A 95 -10.06 0.69 7.32
CA ILE A 95 -9.28 0.07 8.40
C ILE A 95 -9.84 0.45 9.78
N PHE A 96 -10.23 1.72 9.99
CA PHE A 96 -10.68 2.18 11.30
C PHE A 96 -11.99 1.54 11.75
N PRO A 97 -13.09 1.54 10.96
CA PRO A 97 -14.29 0.82 11.35
C PRO A 97 -14.08 -0.71 11.45
N PHE A 98 -13.22 -1.28 10.62
CA PHE A 98 -12.84 -2.70 10.73
C PHE A 98 -12.14 -2.97 12.06
N ALA A 99 -11.19 -2.13 12.47
CA ALA A 99 -10.49 -2.28 13.74
C ALA A 99 -11.45 -2.13 14.94
N VAL A 100 -12.39 -1.20 14.88
CA VAL A 100 -13.43 -1.04 15.93
C VAL A 100 -14.28 -2.30 16.03
N ALA A 101 -14.76 -2.83 14.90
CA ALA A 101 -15.62 -4.02 14.87
C ALA A 101 -14.92 -5.28 15.41
N GLY A 102 -13.64 -5.46 15.10
CA GLY A 102 -12.83 -6.60 15.56
C GLY A 102 -12.13 -6.40 16.90
N GLY A 103 -12.18 -5.18 17.48
CA GLY A 103 -11.40 -4.83 18.67
C GLY A 103 -9.90 -4.77 18.42
N PHE A 104 -9.48 -4.57 17.16
CA PHE A 104 -8.07 -4.59 16.77
C PHE A 104 -7.37 -3.26 17.04
N THR A 105 -6.09 -3.36 17.39
CA THR A 105 -5.23 -2.22 17.69
C THR A 105 -4.42 -1.77 16.48
N ILE A 106 -4.17 -0.47 16.35
CA ILE A 106 -3.47 0.13 15.20
C ILE A 106 -2.21 0.88 15.68
N PHE A 107 -1.12 0.74 14.95
CA PHE A 107 0.08 1.57 15.07
C PHE A 107 0.34 2.35 13.78
N LEU A 108 0.67 3.64 13.90
CA LEU A 108 0.99 4.50 12.77
C LEU A 108 2.49 4.77 12.71
N LEU A 109 3.16 4.31 11.65
CA LEU A 109 4.59 4.50 11.45
C LEU A 109 4.85 5.42 10.25
N GLY A 110 5.61 6.48 10.44
CA GLY A 110 6.08 7.33 9.35
C GLY A 110 5.25 8.59 9.13
N ALA A 111 5.13 9.02 7.88
CA ALA A 111 4.70 10.35 7.43
C ALA A 111 5.64 11.49 7.87
N THR A 112 5.23 12.73 7.67
CA THR A 112 5.96 13.90 8.17
C THR A 112 5.57 14.18 9.62
N PRO A 113 6.43 14.85 10.42
CA PRO A 113 6.11 15.18 11.81
C PRO A 113 4.75 15.88 11.95
N GLY A 114 3.95 15.44 12.92
CA GLY A 114 2.61 15.95 13.19
C GLY A 114 1.48 15.27 12.41
N VAL A 115 1.76 14.57 11.30
CA VAL A 115 0.72 13.93 10.48
C VAL A 115 0.12 12.70 11.17
N ALA A 116 0.95 11.83 11.74
CA ALA A 116 0.47 10.62 12.41
C ALA A 116 -0.35 10.96 13.66
N GLU A 117 0.09 11.95 14.41
CA GLU A 117 -0.61 12.48 15.60
C GLU A 117 -1.96 13.09 15.23
N THR A 118 -2.00 13.95 14.20
CA THR A 118 -3.25 14.54 13.70
C THR A 118 -4.19 13.46 13.16
N LEU A 119 -3.66 12.48 12.43
CA LEU A 119 -4.45 11.35 11.94
C LEU A 119 -5.07 10.57 13.10
N LYS A 120 -4.30 10.32 14.17
CA LYS A 120 -4.81 9.66 15.38
C LYS A 120 -5.98 10.45 15.97
N GLU A 121 -5.81 11.74 16.25
CA GLU A 121 -6.85 12.59 16.82
C GLU A 121 -8.12 12.62 15.95
N VAL A 122 -7.97 12.82 14.64
CA VAL A 122 -9.10 12.85 13.69
C VAL A 122 -9.82 11.51 13.64
N MET A 123 -9.11 10.40 13.66
CA MET A 123 -9.72 9.07 13.57
C MET A 123 -10.36 8.63 14.89
N GLU A 124 -9.79 8.97 16.04
CA GLU A 124 -10.39 8.73 17.35
C GLU A 124 -11.69 9.53 17.54
N ALA A 125 -11.72 10.77 17.04
CA ALA A 125 -12.95 11.57 17.05
C ALA A 125 -14.02 11.03 16.09
N LYS A 126 -13.63 10.54 14.91
CA LYS A 126 -14.55 10.05 13.86
C LYS A 126 -15.05 8.62 14.10
N HIS A 127 -14.27 7.80 14.75
CA HIS A 127 -14.55 6.39 15.01
C HIS A 127 -14.40 6.08 16.51
N PRO A 128 -15.40 6.42 17.34
CA PRO A 128 -15.36 6.13 18.76
C PRO A 128 -15.09 4.65 19.02
N GLY A 129 -14.12 4.37 19.89
CA GLY A 129 -13.68 3.00 20.20
C GLY A 129 -12.51 2.48 19.36
N VAL A 130 -12.02 3.23 18.36
CA VAL A 130 -10.78 2.88 17.67
C VAL A 130 -9.59 2.94 18.63
N GLN A 131 -8.72 1.95 18.56
CA GLN A 131 -7.54 1.85 19.44
C GLN A 131 -6.26 2.11 18.63
N ILE A 132 -5.85 3.38 18.51
CA ILE A 132 -4.55 3.76 17.93
C ILE A 132 -3.53 3.80 19.07
N VAL A 133 -2.84 2.66 19.28
CA VAL A 133 -2.00 2.41 20.44
C VAL A 133 -0.63 3.09 20.41
N GLY A 134 -0.23 3.65 19.23
CA GLY A 134 1.02 4.39 19.14
C GLY A 134 1.25 5.00 17.76
N THR A 135 2.15 5.98 17.75
CA THR A 135 2.68 6.62 16.54
C THR A 135 4.20 6.70 16.65
N PHE A 136 4.91 6.60 15.53
CA PHE A 136 6.35 6.85 15.49
C PHE A 136 6.73 7.47 14.14
N VAL A 137 7.44 8.58 14.19
CA VAL A 137 7.93 9.29 12.99
C VAL A 137 9.45 9.19 12.95
N PRO A 138 10.02 8.31 12.09
CA PRO A 138 11.47 8.22 11.96
C PRO A 138 12.03 9.46 11.24
N PRO A 139 13.34 9.77 11.40
CA PRO A 139 13.96 10.84 10.66
C PRO A 139 13.89 10.60 9.14
N PHE A 140 13.78 11.69 8.37
CA PHE A 140 13.72 11.59 6.91
C PHE A 140 15.09 11.15 6.36
N ARG A 141 15.18 9.90 5.93
CA ARG A 141 16.39 9.25 5.41
C ARG A 141 16.08 8.46 4.15
N VAL A 142 17.08 8.26 3.29
CA VAL A 142 16.99 7.28 2.19
C VAL A 142 17.10 5.86 2.75
N VAL A 143 18.07 5.62 3.62
CA VAL A 143 18.30 4.36 4.32
C VAL A 143 18.40 4.66 5.81
N PHE A 144 17.74 3.89 6.64
CA PHE A 144 17.81 4.00 8.10
C PHE A 144 19.10 3.36 8.63
N SER A 145 19.67 3.91 9.69
CA SER A 145 20.74 3.25 10.44
C SER A 145 20.19 2.03 11.18
N LYS A 146 21.08 1.20 11.71
CA LYS A 146 20.67 0.04 12.52
C LYS A 146 19.93 0.49 13.78
N GLU A 147 20.39 1.56 14.40
CA GLU A 147 19.82 2.16 15.60
C GLU A 147 18.44 2.75 15.33
N GLU A 148 18.28 3.53 14.23
CA GLU A 148 16.99 4.08 13.80
C GLU A 148 16.00 2.95 13.49
N ASN A 149 16.46 1.89 12.82
CA ASN A 149 15.63 0.72 12.53
C ASN A 149 15.20 0.01 13.80
N GLN A 150 16.11 -0.17 14.76
CA GLN A 150 15.80 -0.82 16.05
C GLN A 150 14.80 -0.01 16.88
N GLN A 151 14.93 1.33 16.90
CA GLN A 151 13.96 2.22 17.57
C GLN A 151 12.54 2.05 17.03
N MET A 152 12.38 1.92 15.71
CA MET A 152 11.07 1.66 15.09
C MET A 152 10.51 0.30 15.54
N ILE A 153 11.34 -0.75 15.52
CA ILE A 153 10.95 -2.11 15.96
C ILE A 153 10.54 -2.09 17.42
N ASP A 154 11.35 -1.48 18.29
CA ASP A 154 11.10 -1.44 19.73
C ASP A 154 9.80 -0.68 20.06
N ALA A 155 9.55 0.45 19.38
CA ALA A 155 8.33 1.23 19.56
C ALA A 155 7.07 0.43 19.19
N ILE A 156 7.11 -0.34 18.09
CA ILE A 156 6.00 -1.19 17.65
C ILE A 156 5.82 -2.36 18.62
N ASN A 157 6.90 -3.06 18.96
CA ASN A 157 6.85 -4.26 19.81
C ASN A 157 6.48 -3.94 21.27
N ALA A 158 6.71 -2.72 21.74
CA ALA A 158 6.28 -2.28 23.06
C ALA A 158 4.76 -2.32 23.24
N VAL A 159 3.99 -2.13 22.15
CA VAL A 159 2.52 -2.06 22.17
C VAL A 159 1.84 -3.20 21.40
N LYS A 160 2.59 -3.99 20.61
CA LYS A 160 2.14 -5.18 19.87
C LYS A 160 0.81 -4.97 19.12
N PRO A 161 0.79 -4.06 18.14
CA PRO A 161 -0.45 -3.74 17.44
C PRO A 161 -0.86 -4.87 16.50
N ASP A 162 -2.17 -5.07 16.32
CA ASP A 162 -2.68 -6.00 15.31
C ASP A 162 -2.40 -5.51 13.89
N LEU A 163 -2.55 -4.21 13.67
CA LEU A 163 -2.40 -3.54 12.37
C LEU A 163 -1.28 -2.49 12.43
N LEU A 164 -0.27 -2.63 11.59
CA LEU A 164 0.81 -1.67 11.41
C LEU A 164 0.63 -0.93 10.08
N LEU A 165 0.33 0.36 10.14
CA LEU A 165 0.19 1.22 8.95
C LEU A 165 1.49 2.00 8.75
N VAL A 166 2.12 1.83 7.56
CA VAL A 166 3.45 2.39 7.27
C VAL A 166 3.39 3.42 6.16
N SER A 167 3.78 4.66 6.46
CA SER A 167 3.85 5.80 5.53
C SER A 167 5.30 6.25 5.31
N LEU A 168 6.09 5.44 4.58
CA LEU A 168 7.50 5.74 4.25
C LEU A 168 7.73 5.92 2.75
N THR A 169 6.68 6.01 1.95
CA THR A 169 6.65 5.99 0.49
C THR A 169 7.13 4.68 -0.14
N ALA A 170 6.46 4.24 -1.23
CA ALA A 170 6.87 3.06 -1.98
C ALA A 170 8.10 3.37 -2.89
N PRO A 171 9.05 2.40 -3.09
CA PRO A 171 9.04 1.05 -2.53
C PRO A 171 9.71 0.93 -1.14
N LYS A 172 10.18 2.03 -0.52
CA LYS A 172 10.92 2.02 0.75
C LYS A 172 10.12 1.36 1.88
N GLN A 173 8.81 1.67 1.99
CA GLN A 173 7.92 1.06 2.99
C GLN A 173 7.80 -0.45 2.80
N ASP A 174 7.68 -0.91 1.55
CA ASP A 174 7.52 -2.33 1.22
C ASP A 174 8.80 -3.11 1.54
N ILE A 175 9.96 -2.51 1.26
CA ILE A 175 11.27 -3.05 1.61
C ILE A 175 11.43 -3.14 3.13
N TRP A 176 11.12 -2.05 3.85
CA TRP A 176 11.26 -2.01 5.30
C TRP A 176 10.39 -3.04 6.00
N ILE A 177 9.13 -3.18 5.56
CA ILE A 177 8.21 -4.19 6.10
C ILE A 177 8.80 -5.59 5.84
N ALA A 178 9.18 -5.91 4.61
CA ALA A 178 9.72 -7.22 4.24
C ALA A 178 10.95 -7.63 5.09
N GLU A 179 11.84 -6.68 5.38
CA GLU A 179 13.07 -6.92 6.15
C GLU A 179 12.85 -7.09 7.64
N ASN A 180 11.76 -6.53 8.15
CA ASN A 180 11.53 -6.47 9.59
C ASN A 180 10.30 -7.24 10.07
N LEU A 181 9.37 -7.66 9.21
CA LEU A 181 8.10 -8.30 9.58
C LEU A 181 8.28 -9.50 10.52
N ALA A 182 9.32 -10.31 10.31
CA ALA A 182 9.62 -11.45 11.19
C ALA A 182 9.95 -11.02 12.63
N LYS A 183 10.49 -9.81 12.82
CA LYS A 183 10.90 -9.24 14.12
C LYS A 183 9.80 -8.39 14.77
N LEU A 184 8.75 -8.05 14.04
CA LEU A 184 7.67 -7.20 14.51
C LEU A 184 6.59 -8.04 15.20
N ASP A 185 6.12 -7.61 16.35
CA ASP A 185 4.96 -8.17 17.04
C ASP A 185 3.68 -7.49 16.50
N THR A 186 3.35 -7.76 15.24
CA THR A 186 2.14 -7.30 14.55
C THR A 186 1.65 -8.37 13.59
N HIS A 187 0.35 -8.35 13.25
CA HIS A 187 -0.24 -9.34 12.36
C HIS A 187 -0.29 -8.86 10.92
N VAL A 188 -0.80 -7.66 10.65
CA VAL A 188 -0.89 -7.12 9.30
C VAL A 188 -0.06 -5.84 9.20
N ALA A 189 0.96 -5.84 8.34
CA ALA A 189 1.76 -4.66 8.03
C ALA A 189 1.49 -4.19 6.60
N ILE A 190 1.00 -2.96 6.45
CA ILE A 190 0.60 -2.38 5.17
C ILE A 190 1.31 -1.08 4.87
N GLY A 191 1.88 -0.98 3.66
CA GLY A 191 2.46 0.26 3.12
C GLY A 191 1.37 1.18 2.55
N ILE A 192 0.99 2.22 3.28
CA ILE A 192 -0.10 3.15 2.92
C ILE A 192 0.39 4.35 2.09
N GLY A 193 1.68 4.70 2.20
CA GLY A 193 2.23 5.88 1.53
C GLY A 193 1.57 7.18 1.98
N GLY A 194 1.40 8.13 1.06
CA GLY A 194 0.84 9.47 1.34
C GLY A 194 -0.67 9.51 1.55
N ALA A 195 -1.29 8.44 2.05
CA ALA A 195 -2.71 8.46 2.39
C ALA A 195 -2.96 9.03 3.80
N PHE A 196 -1.93 9.08 4.65
CA PHE A 196 -2.04 9.67 6.00
C PHE A 196 -2.39 11.14 5.94
N GLU A 197 -1.72 11.92 5.10
CA GLU A 197 -1.95 13.36 4.94
C GLU A 197 -3.38 13.68 4.46
N VAL A 198 -3.91 12.82 3.58
CA VAL A 198 -5.29 12.95 3.09
C VAL A 198 -6.30 12.59 4.19
N ALA A 199 -6.07 11.50 4.91
CA ALA A 199 -6.98 11.04 5.97
C ALA A 199 -6.94 11.97 7.20
N ALA A 200 -5.79 12.60 7.48
CA ALA A 200 -5.64 13.65 8.49
C ALA A 200 -6.30 14.99 8.08
N GLY A 201 -6.83 15.10 6.85
CA GLY A 201 -7.44 16.34 6.34
C GLY A 201 -6.44 17.43 5.95
N MET A 202 -5.16 17.14 5.91
CA MET A 202 -4.10 18.09 5.53
C MET A 202 -4.02 18.31 4.01
N ILE A 203 -4.42 17.29 3.23
CA ILE A 203 -4.50 17.33 1.77
C ILE A 203 -5.91 16.91 1.35
N ASN A 204 -6.54 17.68 0.47
CA ASN A 204 -7.85 17.35 -0.04
C ASN A 204 -7.78 16.18 -1.03
N ARG A 205 -8.65 15.19 -0.85
CA ARG A 205 -8.87 14.16 -1.86
C ARG A 205 -9.67 14.74 -3.04
N ALA A 206 -9.46 14.20 -4.23
CA ALA A 206 -10.23 14.59 -5.41
C ALA A 206 -11.75 14.45 -5.15
N PRO A 207 -12.59 15.32 -5.74
CA PRO A 207 -14.05 15.17 -5.70
C PRO A 207 -14.47 13.78 -6.21
N VAL A 208 -15.59 13.25 -5.69
CA VAL A 208 -16.06 11.89 -5.99
C VAL A 208 -16.21 11.65 -7.50
N TRP A 209 -16.72 12.62 -8.26
CA TRP A 209 -16.84 12.51 -9.71
C TRP A 209 -15.50 12.33 -10.43
N MET A 210 -14.42 12.95 -9.93
CA MET A 210 -13.07 12.75 -10.48
C MET A 210 -12.51 11.38 -10.10
N GLN A 211 -12.82 10.88 -8.89
CA GLN A 211 -12.41 9.54 -8.47
C GLN A 211 -13.06 8.47 -9.36
N THR A 212 -14.37 8.59 -9.62
CA THR A 212 -15.13 7.67 -10.49
C THR A 212 -14.73 7.76 -11.96
N ALA A 213 -14.39 8.98 -12.43
CA ALA A 213 -13.88 9.20 -13.78
C ALA A 213 -12.41 8.77 -13.98
N GLY A 214 -11.71 8.31 -12.91
CA GLY A 214 -10.29 7.96 -12.97
C GLY A 214 -9.34 9.16 -13.09
N LEU A 215 -9.81 10.38 -12.76
CA LEU A 215 -9.07 11.64 -12.83
C LEU A 215 -8.42 12.04 -11.50
N GLU A 216 -8.42 11.17 -10.49
CA GLU A 216 -7.81 11.45 -9.17
C GLU A 216 -6.31 11.77 -9.29
N TRP A 217 -5.60 11.13 -10.22
CA TRP A 217 -4.21 11.41 -10.52
C TRP A 217 -3.99 12.84 -11.04
N PHE A 218 -4.90 13.36 -11.86
CA PHE A 218 -4.82 14.73 -12.40
C PHE A 218 -5.06 15.78 -11.33
N TYR A 219 -6.05 15.56 -10.45
CA TYR A 219 -6.28 16.42 -9.30
C TYR A 219 -5.05 16.49 -8.39
N ARG A 220 -4.42 15.34 -8.13
CA ARG A 220 -3.19 15.26 -7.33
C ARG A 220 -2.00 15.93 -8.03
N PHE A 221 -1.94 15.84 -9.36
CA PHE A 221 -0.92 16.57 -10.15
C PHE A 221 -1.07 18.08 -10.01
N LEU A 222 -2.29 18.62 -10.01
CA LEU A 222 -2.54 20.05 -9.82
C LEU A 222 -2.10 20.54 -8.42
N GLN A 223 -2.21 19.70 -7.40
CA GLN A 223 -1.78 20.03 -6.04
C GLN A 223 -0.26 19.97 -5.85
N GLU A 224 0.41 18.98 -6.46
CA GLU A 224 1.84 18.73 -6.29
C GLU A 224 2.56 18.54 -7.66
N PRO A 225 2.56 19.55 -8.56
CA PRO A 225 2.99 19.36 -9.94
C PRO A 225 4.46 18.92 -10.07
N LYS A 226 5.36 19.49 -9.28
CA LYS A 226 6.80 19.15 -9.31
C LYS A 226 7.06 17.70 -8.92
N ARG A 227 6.37 17.19 -7.90
CA ARG A 227 6.52 15.81 -7.39
C ARG A 227 5.88 14.79 -8.34
N MET A 228 4.72 15.14 -8.92
CA MET A 228 3.94 14.21 -9.74
C MET A 228 4.34 14.20 -11.21
N PHE A 229 5.05 15.24 -11.73
CA PHE A 229 5.42 15.34 -13.13
C PHE A 229 6.20 14.12 -13.63
N LYS A 230 7.29 13.77 -12.93
CA LYS A 230 8.12 12.62 -13.31
C LYS A 230 7.31 11.33 -13.31
N ARG A 231 6.47 11.14 -12.30
CA ARG A 231 5.63 9.94 -12.15
C ARG A 231 4.63 9.75 -13.28
N TYR A 232 3.96 10.83 -13.70
CA TYR A 232 2.87 10.72 -14.68
C TYR A 232 3.30 10.93 -16.13
N PHE A 233 4.31 11.75 -16.38
CA PHE A 233 4.71 12.13 -17.75
C PHE A 233 6.03 11.48 -18.20
N VAL A 234 6.81 10.92 -17.29
CA VAL A 234 8.07 10.23 -17.63
C VAL A 234 7.95 8.73 -17.35
N GLU A 235 7.53 8.33 -16.16
CA GLU A 235 7.50 6.92 -15.76
C GLU A 235 6.24 6.20 -16.29
N ALA A 236 5.05 6.76 -16.13
CA ALA A 236 3.81 6.10 -16.54
C ALA A 236 3.74 5.78 -18.06
N PRO A 237 4.22 6.63 -19.00
CA PRO A 237 4.22 6.29 -20.43
C PRO A 237 5.07 5.08 -20.77
N VAL A 238 6.14 4.80 -20.02
CA VAL A 238 6.98 3.60 -20.24
C VAL A 238 6.22 2.31 -19.95
N PHE A 239 5.20 2.36 -19.10
CA PHE A 239 4.39 1.20 -18.74
C PHE A 239 3.62 0.61 -19.92
N ILE A 240 3.06 1.47 -20.81
CA ILE A 240 2.20 1.05 -21.92
C ILE A 240 2.92 0.12 -22.91
N PRO A 241 4.09 0.49 -23.48
CA PRO A 241 4.79 -0.41 -24.42
C PRO A 241 5.24 -1.72 -23.75
N LEU A 242 5.57 -1.69 -22.46
CA LEU A 242 5.94 -2.90 -21.73
C LEU A 242 4.76 -3.86 -21.57
N ILE A 243 3.56 -3.37 -21.30
CA ILE A 243 2.34 -4.19 -21.24
C ILE A 243 1.99 -4.77 -22.60
N ILE A 244 2.15 -3.98 -23.67
CA ILE A 244 1.98 -4.48 -25.04
C ILE A 244 2.98 -5.60 -25.32
N GLN A 245 4.25 -5.40 -25.00
CA GLN A 245 5.28 -6.44 -25.16
C GLN A 245 4.93 -7.72 -24.37
N GLN A 246 4.53 -7.60 -23.10
CA GLN A 246 4.12 -8.75 -22.27
C GLN A 246 2.99 -9.55 -22.93
N LYS A 247 1.97 -8.88 -23.47
CA LYS A 247 0.84 -9.53 -24.14
C LYS A 247 1.26 -10.38 -25.32
N PHE A 248 2.14 -9.84 -26.15
CA PHE A 248 2.59 -10.56 -27.36
C PHE A 248 3.61 -11.64 -27.03
N SER A 249 4.50 -11.45 -26.03
CA SER A 249 5.45 -12.48 -25.59
C SER A 249 4.72 -13.71 -25.00
N LYS A 250 3.65 -13.53 -24.25
CA LYS A 250 2.81 -14.66 -23.77
C LYS A 250 2.11 -15.43 -24.91
N ARG A 251 1.89 -14.81 -26.06
CA ARG A 251 1.32 -15.48 -27.25
C ARG A 251 2.34 -16.36 -27.99
N SER A 252 3.61 -15.98 -27.97
CA SER A 252 4.69 -16.70 -28.68
C SER A 252 5.16 -17.96 -27.94
N GLY A 253 4.79 -18.14 -26.66
CA GLY A 253 5.20 -19.27 -25.80
C GLY A 253 4.10 -20.30 -25.55
N ARG A 254 3.01 -20.35 -26.34
CA ARG A 254 2.06 -21.48 -26.35
C ARG A 254 2.49 -22.47 -27.40
N PRO A 255 2.77 -23.78 -27.00
CA PRO A 255 2.90 -24.89 -27.96
C PRO A 255 1.59 -25.12 -28.73
#